data_e5f38b071b4212481ee3b7e424c0dd96
#
_entry.id   e5f38b071b4212481ee3b7e424c0dd96
#
_cell.length_a   1.000
_cell.length_b   1.000
_cell.length_c   1.000
_cell.angle_alpha   90.00
_cell.angle_beta   90.00
_cell.angle_gamma   90.00
#
_symmetry.space_group_name_H-M   'P 1'
#
loop_
_entity.id
_entity.type
_entity.pdbx_description
1 polymer ?
#
loop_
_entity_poly.entity_id
_entity_poly.type
_entity_poly.pdbx_seq_one_letter_code
_entity_poly.pdbx_strand_id
1 'polypeptide(L)'
;MTDLTRRTVLATGATGVAVTLAVLPGAAEAAPLVTAAPAARGFTREAKLYRRKRFVAQRTARFRVTGPGVAIKLRLTAIRDIPRVTRGSNRSFELTFTAPRRGPEQGTYTLKRRRFAATSLFLVPTDETRRVYRATVNNR
;
A
#
# COMPACT_ATOMS: atom_id res chain seq x y z
N MET A 1 -14.74 21.52 36.76
CA MET A 1 -16.02 21.80 36.09
C MET A 1 -15.76 22.65 34.89
N THR A 2 -15.66 22.09 33.72
CA THR A 2 -15.84 22.80 32.42
C THR A 2 -16.04 21.74 31.35
N ASP A 3 -17.28 21.65 30.89
CA ASP A 3 -17.75 20.79 29.84
C ASP A 3 -17.17 21.17 28.47
N LEU A 4 -16.61 20.22 27.75
CA LEU A 4 -16.22 20.39 26.37
C LEU A 4 -17.34 19.93 25.43
N THR A 5 -18.06 20.88 24.94
CA THR A 5 -19.19 20.78 24.02
C THR A 5 -18.75 20.23 22.66
N ARG A 6 -19.28 19.08 22.29
CA ARG A 6 -19.19 18.52 20.92
C ARG A 6 -20.00 19.38 19.97
N ARG A 7 -19.37 20.04 19.02
CA ARG A 7 -20.05 20.71 17.91
C ARG A 7 -20.39 19.72 16.82
N THR A 8 -21.66 19.37 16.74
CA THR A 8 -22.28 18.73 15.59
C THR A 8 -22.54 19.78 14.52
N VAL A 9 -21.93 19.66 13.36
CA VAL A 9 -22.25 20.49 12.19
C VAL A 9 -23.25 19.73 11.36
N LEU A 10 -24.52 20.15 11.43
CA LEU A 10 -25.58 19.75 10.51
C LEU A 10 -25.57 20.72 9.33
N ALA A 11 -25.22 20.26 8.15
CA ALA A 11 -25.43 21.01 6.91
C ALA A 11 -26.76 20.56 6.30
N THR A 12 -27.78 21.43 6.45
CA THR A 12 -29.07 21.30 5.78
C THR A 12 -28.96 22.02 4.44
N GLY A 13 -29.16 21.33 3.35
CA GLY A 13 -29.29 21.90 2.03
C GLY A 13 -30.41 21.17 1.25
N ALA A 14 -31.63 21.64 1.46
CA ALA A 14 -32.77 21.20 0.67
C ALA A 14 -32.96 22.18 -0.48
N THR A 15 -32.97 21.73 -1.72
CA THR A 15 -33.65 22.40 -2.82
C THR A 15 -34.32 21.33 -3.68
N GLY A 16 -35.61 21.25 -3.53
CA GLY A 16 -36.50 20.39 -4.29
C GLY A 16 -36.66 20.89 -5.72
N VAL A 17 -36.60 19.99 -6.67
CA VAL A 17 -37.22 20.13 -7.97
C VAL A 17 -38.11 18.91 -8.17
N ALA A 18 -39.41 19.09 -8.05
CA ALA A 18 -40.40 18.11 -8.37
C ALA A 18 -40.51 17.99 -9.91
N VAL A 19 -40.05 16.87 -10.47
CA VAL A 19 -40.33 16.47 -11.84
C VAL A 19 -41.33 15.36 -11.78
N THR A 20 -42.57 15.68 -12.13
CA THR A 20 -43.65 14.71 -12.39
C THR A 20 -43.33 13.95 -13.66
N LEU A 21 -42.89 12.70 -13.53
CA LEU A 21 -42.77 11.77 -14.65
C LEU A 21 -43.98 10.87 -14.72
N ALA A 22 -44.69 10.96 -15.84
CA ALA A 22 -45.80 10.11 -16.20
C ALA A 22 -45.40 8.64 -16.24
N VAL A 23 -46.13 7.81 -15.55
CA VAL A 23 -45.99 6.36 -15.53
C VAL A 23 -46.48 5.78 -16.86
N LEU A 24 -45.56 5.24 -17.67
CA LEU A 24 -45.87 4.33 -18.76
C LEU A 24 -45.58 2.89 -18.25
N PRO A 25 -46.57 1.97 -18.31
CA PRO A 25 -46.35 0.57 -17.97
C PRO A 25 -45.72 -0.17 -19.14
N GLY A 26 -44.57 -0.78 -18.90
CA GLY A 26 -44.00 -1.72 -19.85
C GLY A 26 -42.54 -1.46 -20.26
N ALA A 27 -41.61 -1.49 -19.31
CA ALA A 27 -40.22 -1.72 -19.63
C ALA A 27 -39.70 -2.79 -18.68
N ALA A 28 -39.34 -3.93 -19.23
CA ALA A 28 -38.64 -5.00 -18.52
C ALA A 28 -37.41 -4.40 -17.85
N GLU A 29 -37.34 -4.56 -16.55
CA GLU A 29 -36.24 -4.15 -15.71
C GLU A 29 -34.98 -4.96 -16.09
N ALA A 30 -34.19 -4.42 -17.01
CA ALA A 30 -32.85 -4.92 -17.28
C ALA A 30 -32.03 -4.66 -16.04
N ALA A 31 -31.82 -5.69 -15.23
CA ALA A 31 -30.89 -5.66 -14.13
C ALA A 31 -29.55 -5.12 -14.65
N PRO A 32 -28.91 -4.15 -13.94
CA PRO A 32 -27.61 -3.69 -14.35
C PRO A 32 -26.66 -4.89 -14.30
N LEU A 33 -26.14 -5.28 -15.45
CA LEU A 33 -25.00 -6.18 -15.53
C LEU A 33 -23.85 -5.54 -14.75
N VAL A 34 -23.71 -5.95 -13.49
CA VAL A 34 -22.54 -5.63 -12.70
C VAL A 34 -21.38 -6.31 -13.40
N THR A 35 -20.73 -5.58 -14.29
CA THR A 35 -19.47 -6.00 -14.90
C THR A 35 -18.41 -6.00 -13.81
N ALA A 36 -18.44 -7.03 -12.98
CA ALA A 36 -17.39 -7.27 -12.00
C ALA A 36 -16.20 -7.83 -12.76
N ALA A 37 -15.18 -6.99 -13.04
CA ALA A 37 -13.82 -7.48 -13.00
C ALA A 37 -12.75 -6.86 -13.91
N PRO A 38 -12.26 -5.67 -13.66
CA PRO A 38 -10.81 -5.51 -13.80
C PRO A 38 -10.06 -5.50 -12.45
N ALA A 39 -10.74 -5.23 -11.33
CA ALA A 39 -10.11 -5.09 -10.02
C ALA A 39 -9.41 -6.37 -9.52
N ALA A 40 -10.00 -7.56 -9.73
CA ALA A 40 -9.42 -8.82 -9.25
C ALA A 40 -8.12 -9.21 -9.98
N ARG A 41 -7.97 -8.90 -11.25
CA ARG A 41 -6.74 -9.17 -12.02
C ARG A 41 -5.61 -8.21 -11.65
N GLY A 42 -5.92 -6.95 -11.39
CA GLY A 42 -4.97 -5.95 -10.91
C GLY A 42 -4.42 -6.32 -9.54
N PHE A 43 -5.28 -6.68 -8.60
CA PHE A 43 -4.90 -7.07 -7.24
C PHE A 43 -3.99 -8.32 -7.21
N THR A 44 -4.32 -9.37 -7.99
CA THR A 44 -3.47 -10.58 -8.07
C THR A 44 -2.12 -10.32 -8.72
N ARG A 45 -2.04 -9.41 -9.68
CA ARG A 45 -0.76 -9.02 -10.29
C ARG A 45 0.10 -8.25 -9.30
N GLU A 46 -0.47 -7.30 -8.57
CA GLU A 46 0.23 -6.53 -7.54
C GLU A 46 0.66 -7.39 -6.36
N ALA A 47 -0.18 -8.31 -5.89
CA ALA A 47 0.15 -9.25 -4.83
C ALA A 47 1.40 -10.10 -5.16
N LYS A 48 1.66 -10.39 -6.44
CA LYS A 48 2.88 -11.08 -6.89
C LYS A 48 4.13 -10.24 -6.66
N LEU A 49 4.02 -8.91 -6.66
CA LEU A 49 5.16 -8.02 -6.40
C LEU A 49 5.66 -8.11 -4.97
N TYR A 50 4.82 -8.52 -4.04
CA TYR A 50 5.09 -8.60 -2.60
C TYR A 50 5.37 -10.02 -2.11
N ARG A 51 5.89 -10.91 -2.98
CA ARG A 51 6.28 -12.28 -2.60
C ARG A 51 7.70 -12.34 -2.05
N ARG A 52 7.88 -13.02 -0.91
CA ARG A 52 9.19 -13.21 -0.26
C ARG A 52 10.26 -13.77 -1.22
N LYS A 53 9.89 -14.75 -2.05
CA LYS A 53 10.81 -15.38 -3.03
C LYS A 53 11.49 -14.36 -3.93
N ARG A 54 10.80 -13.28 -4.32
CA ARG A 54 11.39 -12.21 -5.16
C ARG A 54 12.51 -11.47 -4.43
N PHE A 55 12.36 -11.21 -3.15
CA PHE A 55 13.36 -10.51 -2.33
C PHE A 55 14.51 -11.44 -1.94
N VAL A 56 14.23 -12.73 -1.68
CA VAL A 56 15.28 -13.73 -1.41
C VAL A 56 16.27 -13.82 -2.58
N ALA A 57 15.78 -13.83 -3.81
CA ALA A 57 16.60 -13.81 -5.02
C ALA A 57 17.44 -12.52 -5.15
N GLN A 58 17.16 -11.50 -4.35
CA GLN A 58 17.85 -10.21 -4.35
C GLN A 58 18.59 -9.93 -3.03
N ARG A 59 18.85 -10.95 -2.25
CA ARG A 59 19.56 -10.82 -0.97
C ARG A 59 20.93 -10.16 -1.20
N THR A 60 21.30 -9.22 -0.32
CA THR A 60 22.50 -8.38 -0.43
C THR A 60 22.52 -7.38 -1.59
N ALA A 61 21.49 -7.36 -2.40
CA ALA A 61 21.41 -6.46 -3.54
C ALA A 61 21.17 -5.00 -3.14
N ARG A 62 21.65 -4.09 -3.98
CA ARG A 62 21.37 -2.65 -3.87
C ARG A 62 20.18 -2.28 -4.73
N PHE A 63 19.24 -1.54 -4.16
CA PHE A 63 18.07 -0.97 -4.82
C PHE A 63 18.21 0.54 -4.92
N ARG A 64 17.82 1.10 -6.06
CA ARG A 64 17.54 2.52 -6.15
C ARG A 64 16.15 2.75 -5.55
N VAL A 65 16.06 3.59 -4.55
CA VAL A 65 14.83 3.91 -3.83
C VAL A 65 14.47 5.35 -4.14
N THR A 66 13.26 5.55 -4.66
CA THR A 66 12.75 6.86 -5.10
C THR A 66 11.42 7.17 -4.44
N GLY A 67 11.22 8.44 -4.10
CA GLY A 67 9.99 9.02 -3.56
C GLY A 67 10.00 10.53 -3.75
N PRO A 68 9.01 11.26 -3.23
CA PRO A 68 8.98 12.72 -3.34
C PRO A 68 10.28 13.34 -2.81
N GLY A 69 11.03 14.02 -3.68
CA GLY A 69 12.31 14.66 -3.32
C GLY A 69 13.43 13.72 -2.89
N VAL A 70 13.27 12.40 -3.04
CA VAL A 70 14.22 11.40 -2.53
C VAL A 70 14.71 10.47 -3.62
N ALA A 71 16.04 10.33 -3.73
CA ALA A 71 16.70 9.32 -4.55
C ALA A 71 17.93 8.79 -3.82
N ILE A 72 17.84 7.60 -3.22
CA ILE A 72 18.93 6.97 -2.48
C ILE A 72 19.16 5.53 -2.93
N LYS A 73 20.27 4.93 -2.49
CA LYS A 73 20.55 3.51 -2.67
C LYS A 73 20.45 2.81 -1.33
N LEU A 74 19.59 1.79 -1.24
CA LEU A 74 19.49 0.93 -0.08
C LEU A 74 19.96 -0.49 -0.43
N ARG A 75 20.62 -1.16 0.50
CA ARG A 75 21.02 -2.56 0.41
C ARG A 75 20.07 -3.43 1.23
N LEU A 76 19.50 -4.46 0.64
CA LEU A 76 18.72 -5.46 1.37
C LEU A 76 19.67 -6.33 2.19
N THR A 77 19.61 -6.26 3.51
CA THR A 77 20.53 -6.96 4.41
C THR A 77 19.91 -8.17 5.07
N ALA A 78 18.62 -8.13 5.38
CA ALA A 78 17.93 -9.27 6.00
C ALA A 78 16.49 -9.43 5.51
N ILE A 79 16.02 -10.66 5.58
CA ILE A 79 14.62 -11.04 5.37
C ILE A 79 14.25 -11.95 6.53
N ARG A 80 13.30 -11.53 7.36
CA ARG A 80 12.93 -12.21 8.59
C ARG A 80 11.47 -12.64 8.58
N ASP A 81 11.13 -13.60 9.43
CA ASP A 81 9.75 -13.95 9.69
C ASP A 81 9.13 -12.94 10.68
N ILE A 82 7.84 -12.66 10.50
CA ILE A 82 7.07 -11.87 11.46
C ILE A 82 6.69 -12.79 12.63
N PRO A 83 6.87 -12.36 13.89
CA PRO A 83 6.42 -13.13 15.05
C PRO A 83 4.94 -13.50 14.93
N ARG A 84 4.58 -14.70 15.42
CA ARG A 84 3.21 -15.25 15.40
C ARG A 84 2.60 -15.47 14.01
N VAL A 85 3.42 -15.49 12.96
CA VAL A 85 3.01 -15.85 11.60
C VAL A 85 3.71 -17.15 11.20
N THR A 86 3.12 -17.89 10.27
CA THR A 86 3.71 -19.14 9.75
C THR A 86 5.15 -18.88 9.29
N ARG A 87 6.09 -19.66 9.84
CA ARG A 87 7.50 -19.58 9.55
C ARG A 87 7.76 -19.79 8.05
N GLY A 88 8.60 -18.96 7.45
CA GLY A 88 8.90 -19.04 6.02
C GLY A 88 7.78 -18.53 5.12
N SER A 89 6.74 -17.87 5.66
CA SER A 89 5.64 -17.35 4.87
C SER A 89 6.12 -16.54 3.68
N ASN A 90 5.55 -16.86 2.51
CA ASN A 90 5.84 -16.12 1.28
C ASN A 90 5.02 -14.84 1.14
N ARG A 91 4.03 -14.65 2.01
CA ARG A 91 3.09 -13.51 2.00
C ARG A 91 3.30 -12.54 3.16
N SER A 92 3.89 -13.02 4.26
CA SER A 92 4.07 -12.23 5.49
C SER A 92 5.50 -12.36 5.97
N PHE A 93 6.27 -11.27 5.88
CA PHE A 93 7.70 -11.24 6.21
C PHE A 93 8.17 -9.80 6.41
N GLU A 94 9.34 -9.65 6.98
CA GLU A 94 10.00 -8.38 7.22
C GLU A 94 11.27 -8.28 6.38
N LEU A 95 11.51 -7.10 5.84
CA LEU A 95 12.71 -6.74 5.09
C LEU A 95 13.50 -5.71 5.88
N THR A 96 14.82 -5.89 5.97
CA THR A 96 15.73 -4.91 6.54
C THR A 96 16.66 -4.39 5.44
N PHE A 97 16.78 -3.08 5.36
CA PHE A 97 17.64 -2.40 4.41
C PHE A 97 18.63 -1.52 5.14
N THR A 98 19.82 -1.32 4.56
CA THR A 98 20.83 -0.38 5.04
C THR A 98 21.17 0.66 4.01
N ALA A 99 21.33 1.90 4.45
CA ALA A 99 21.79 3.04 3.66
C ALA A 99 23.26 3.34 3.93
N PRO A 100 24.05 3.78 2.94
CA PRO A 100 25.45 4.19 3.15
C PRO A 100 25.57 5.51 3.91
N ARG A 101 24.53 6.33 3.88
CA ARG A 101 24.45 7.64 4.55
C ARG A 101 23.05 7.83 5.13
N ARG A 102 22.85 8.88 5.91
CA ARG A 102 21.54 9.26 6.45
C ARG A 102 20.53 9.33 5.32
N GLY A 103 19.43 8.61 5.47
CA GLY A 103 18.36 8.54 4.50
C GLY A 103 17.14 9.38 4.90
N PRO A 104 16.06 9.27 4.12
CA PRO A 104 14.81 10.00 4.33
C PRO A 104 14.08 9.54 5.60
N GLU A 105 13.03 10.24 5.93
CA GLU A 105 12.07 9.84 6.96
C GLU A 105 11.25 8.62 6.53
N GLN A 106 10.38 8.17 7.43
CA GLN A 106 9.45 7.10 7.08
C GLN A 106 8.53 7.52 5.93
N GLY A 107 8.16 6.58 5.10
CA GLY A 107 7.28 6.85 3.98
C GLY A 107 7.22 5.71 2.98
N THR A 108 6.35 5.90 1.98
CA THR A 108 6.24 4.96 0.86
C THR A 108 7.22 5.32 -0.24
N TYR A 109 8.09 4.37 -0.54
CA TYR A 109 9.15 4.54 -1.54
C TYR A 109 9.11 3.42 -2.55
N THR A 110 9.43 3.74 -3.80
CA THR A 110 9.51 2.76 -4.90
C THR A 110 10.94 2.22 -5.00
N LEU A 111 11.08 0.92 -4.85
CA LEU A 111 12.33 0.19 -5.05
C LEU A 111 12.47 -0.21 -6.52
N LYS A 112 13.58 0.18 -7.14
CA LYS A 112 13.90 -0.14 -8.53
C LYS A 112 15.27 -0.81 -8.62
N ARG A 113 15.36 -1.84 -9.47
CA ARG A 113 16.60 -2.51 -9.82
C ARG A 113 16.46 -3.18 -11.20
N ARG A 114 17.57 -3.40 -11.90
CA ARG A 114 17.60 -4.19 -13.14
C ARG A 114 17.05 -5.59 -12.89
N ARG A 115 16.17 -6.08 -13.74
CA ARG A 115 15.49 -7.38 -13.62
C ARG A 115 14.66 -7.57 -12.34
N PHE A 116 14.26 -6.47 -11.71
CA PHE A 116 13.35 -6.49 -10.58
C PHE A 116 12.21 -5.50 -10.85
N ALA A 117 10.99 -5.99 -10.95
CA ALA A 117 9.84 -5.13 -11.17
C ALA A 117 9.71 -4.14 -10.02
N ALA A 118 9.53 -2.86 -10.35
CA ALA A 118 9.39 -1.80 -9.37
C ALA A 118 8.33 -2.16 -8.32
N THR A 119 8.66 -1.98 -7.06
CA THR A 119 7.81 -2.36 -5.94
C THR A 119 7.83 -1.24 -4.91
N SER A 120 6.65 -0.74 -4.53
CA SER A 120 6.52 0.28 -3.51
C SER A 120 6.44 -0.37 -2.13
N LEU A 121 7.24 0.11 -1.18
CA LEU A 121 7.24 -0.35 0.20
C LEU A 121 7.19 0.85 1.14
N PHE A 122 6.47 0.68 2.24
CA PHE A 122 6.55 1.61 3.36
C PHE A 122 7.80 1.31 4.17
N LEU A 123 8.74 2.25 4.18
CA LEU A 123 10.02 2.13 4.88
C LEU A 123 9.98 2.94 6.17
N VAL A 124 10.36 2.30 7.27
CA VAL A 124 10.46 2.93 8.59
C VAL A 124 11.91 2.88 9.03
N PRO A 125 12.56 4.02 9.33
CA PRO A 125 13.88 4.01 9.94
C PRO A 125 13.80 3.40 11.34
N THR A 126 14.77 2.57 11.70
CA THR A 126 14.83 1.89 12.99
C THR A 126 15.88 2.47 13.92
N ASP A 127 16.63 3.44 13.46
CA ASP A 127 17.69 4.13 14.18
C ASP A 127 17.64 5.64 13.93
N GLU A 128 18.15 6.43 14.85
CA GLU A 128 18.20 7.90 14.75
C GLU A 128 19.08 8.37 13.59
N THR A 129 20.08 7.57 13.21
CA THR A 129 20.96 7.87 12.10
C THR A 129 20.28 7.71 10.75
N ARG A 130 19.07 7.10 10.71
CA ARG A 130 18.30 6.77 9.51
C ARG A 130 19.14 6.00 8.48
N ARG A 131 19.95 5.08 8.96
CA ARG A 131 20.76 4.20 8.11
C ARG A 131 20.17 2.80 7.98
N VAL A 132 19.33 2.40 8.93
CA VAL A 132 18.66 1.11 8.91
C VAL A 132 17.16 1.33 8.73
N TYR A 133 16.58 0.64 7.75
CA TYR A 133 15.15 0.71 7.42
C TYR A 133 14.52 -0.66 7.51
N ARG A 134 13.30 -0.68 7.97
CA ARG A 134 12.45 -1.86 8.02
C ARG A 134 11.22 -1.67 7.15
N ALA A 135 10.82 -2.73 6.45
CA ALA A 135 9.54 -2.80 5.74
C ALA A 135 8.85 -4.10 6.08
N THR A 136 7.60 -4.02 6.51
CA THR A 136 6.77 -5.19 6.78
C THR A 136 5.83 -5.43 5.61
N VAL A 137 5.85 -6.65 5.09
CA VAL A 137 4.92 -7.13 4.08
C VAL A 137 3.97 -8.12 4.75
N ASN A 138 2.67 -7.87 4.67
CA ASN A 138 1.65 -8.76 5.23
C ASN A 138 0.45 -8.82 4.26
N ASN A 139 0.51 -9.76 3.33
CA ASN A 139 -0.54 -10.06 2.36
C ASN A 139 -1.26 -11.34 2.77
N ARG A 140 -2.21 -11.22 3.67
CA ARG A 140 -3.10 -12.33 4.06
C ARG A 140 -4.16 -12.58 3.02
#